data_a363dc0d86fdea6879c663aad6cbca5e
#
_entry.id   a363dc0d86fdea6879c663aad6cbca5e
#
_cell.length_a   1.000
_cell.length_b   1.000
_cell.length_c   1.000
_cell.angle_alpha   90.00
_cell.angle_beta   90.00
_cell.angle_gamma   90.00
#
_symmetry.space_group_name_H-M   'P 1'
#
loop_
_entity.id
_entity.type
_entity.pdbx_description
1 polymer ?
#
loop_
_entity_poly.entity_id
_entity_poly.type
_entity_poly.pdbx_seq_one_letter_code
_entity_poly.pdbx_strand_id
1 'polypeptide(L)'
;MSVFTSTPAMASDSKVDKRKSAIRIFHNAVTAWVVLLFGFAFTGAAWYTSNQFVNANAEARFENRVTEITAAIHQRMFIYEQVLWGGVGFFNAVENVDRKVWRDYVDALKLEQHWPGIQGIGFSVPVTPEEKGSHIAAIRDEGFPQYTIKPAGQRDAYSAIIYLEPFDWRNKRAFGYDMWSNDMRRQAMTRARDTG
;
A
#
# COMPACT_ATOMS: atom_id res chain seq x y z
N MET A 1 103.59 18.27 -55.26
CA MET A 1 102.52 17.82 -56.13
C MET A 1 101.54 17.06 -55.36
N SER A 2 100.38 17.61 -55.18
CA SER A 2 99.32 17.16 -54.28
C SER A 2 98.40 16.24 -54.92
N VAL A 3 97.98 15.18 -54.23
CA VAL A 3 96.88 14.37 -54.62
C VAL A 3 95.93 14.28 -53.48
N PHE A 4 94.73 14.78 -53.69
CA PHE A 4 93.59 14.73 -52.81
C PHE A 4 92.90 13.39 -52.96
N THR A 5 92.58 12.72 -51.86
CA THR A 5 91.66 11.60 -51.84
C THR A 5 90.45 12.00 -50.95
N SER A 6 89.34 12.03 -51.59
CA SER A 6 88.06 12.27 -50.97
C SER A 6 87.46 11.00 -50.39
N THR A 7 87.01 11.02 -49.15
CA THR A 7 86.29 9.96 -48.45
C THR A 7 84.79 10.25 -48.51
N PRO A 8 83.95 9.24 -48.86
CA PRO A 8 82.48 9.31 -48.65
C PRO A 8 82.09 8.47 -47.45
N ALA A 9 81.74 9.16 -46.35
CA ALA A 9 81.10 8.45 -45.24
C ALA A 9 80.08 9.34 -44.58
N MET A 10 78.89 9.43 -45.13
CA MET A 10 77.75 10.05 -44.42
C MET A 10 76.37 9.63 -44.98
N ALA A 11 76.11 8.34 -45.06
CA ALA A 11 74.73 7.90 -45.45
C ALA A 11 74.12 6.78 -44.58
N SER A 12 74.84 6.31 -43.55
CA SER A 12 74.37 5.18 -42.72
C SER A 12 73.60 5.59 -41.46
N ASP A 13 73.79 6.82 -40.95
CA ASP A 13 73.28 7.19 -39.64
C ASP A 13 71.79 7.65 -39.63
N SER A 14 71.31 8.19 -40.75
CA SER A 14 69.94 8.68 -40.84
C SER A 14 68.84 7.59 -40.85
N LYS A 15 69.16 6.39 -41.32
CA LYS A 15 68.20 5.25 -41.36
C LYS A 15 68.03 4.55 -40.01
N VAL A 16 69.09 4.51 -39.19
CA VAL A 16 69.03 3.92 -37.83
C VAL A 16 68.23 4.79 -36.89
N ASP A 17 68.33 6.12 -36.99
CA ASP A 17 67.62 7.08 -36.16
C ASP A 17 66.12 7.11 -36.48
N LYS A 18 65.74 7.03 -37.74
CA LYS A 18 64.34 6.93 -38.15
C LYS A 18 63.66 5.63 -37.67
N ARG A 19 64.38 4.54 -37.62
CA ARG A 19 63.88 3.25 -37.13
C ARG A 19 63.66 3.23 -35.63
N LYS A 20 64.56 3.82 -34.86
CA LYS A 20 64.42 4.00 -33.39
C LYS A 20 63.27 4.93 -33.04
N SER A 21 63.06 5.97 -33.81
CA SER A 21 61.97 6.95 -33.61
C SER A 21 60.59 6.30 -33.92
N ALA A 22 60.51 5.52 -35.00
CA ALA A 22 59.29 4.80 -35.38
C ALA A 22 58.91 3.72 -34.33
N ILE A 23 59.85 2.95 -33.79
CA ILE A 23 59.63 1.95 -32.74
C ILE A 23 59.17 2.64 -31.44
N ARG A 24 59.70 3.78 -31.08
CA ARG A 24 59.26 4.55 -29.89
C ARG A 24 57.84 5.08 -30.02
N ILE A 25 57.47 5.56 -31.21
CA ILE A 25 56.13 6.05 -31.50
C ILE A 25 55.13 4.86 -31.47
N PHE A 26 55.51 3.74 -32.02
CA PHE A 26 54.66 2.52 -32.01
C PHE A 26 54.47 1.96 -30.61
N HIS A 27 55.50 1.98 -29.77
CA HIS A 27 55.44 1.57 -28.37
C HIS A 27 54.54 2.50 -27.56
N ASN A 28 54.61 3.83 -27.76
CA ASN A 28 53.72 4.77 -27.11
C ASN A 28 52.26 4.64 -27.56
N ALA A 29 52.00 4.32 -28.84
CA ALA A 29 50.65 4.10 -29.34
C ALA A 29 50.06 2.82 -28.77
N VAL A 30 50.80 1.72 -28.69
CA VAL A 30 50.34 0.47 -28.08
C VAL A 30 50.03 0.67 -26.59
N THR A 31 50.90 1.36 -25.87
CA THR A 31 50.66 1.68 -24.45
C THR A 31 49.41 2.52 -24.26
N ALA A 32 49.14 3.49 -25.13
CA ALA A 32 47.92 4.30 -25.09
C ALA A 32 46.67 3.45 -25.31
N TRP A 33 46.69 2.52 -26.27
CA TRP A 33 45.56 1.60 -26.51
C TRP A 33 45.33 0.64 -25.34
N VAL A 34 46.39 0.13 -24.72
CA VAL A 34 46.29 -0.75 -23.55
C VAL A 34 45.65 -0.02 -22.39
N VAL A 35 46.06 1.21 -22.08
CA VAL A 35 45.47 2.04 -21.02
C VAL A 35 44.02 2.32 -21.33
N LEU A 36 43.70 2.63 -22.59
CA LEU A 36 42.32 2.89 -23.01
C LEU A 36 41.42 1.68 -22.84
N LEU A 37 41.90 0.47 -23.25
CA LEU A 37 41.17 -0.79 -23.06
C LEU A 37 40.94 -1.09 -21.56
N PHE A 38 41.96 -0.92 -20.72
CA PHE A 38 41.82 -1.08 -19.28
C PHE A 38 40.82 -0.08 -18.70
N GLY A 39 40.83 1.17 -19.14
CA GLY A 39 39.88 2.17 -18.77
C GLY A 39 38.43 1.81 -19.12
N PHE A 40 38.20 1.32 -20.33
CA PHE A 40 36.88 0.84 -20.76
C PHE A 40 36.44 -0.41 -19.99
N ALA A 41 37.33 -1.37 -19.78
CA ALA A 41 37.03 -2.57 -19.02
C ALA A 41 36.66 -2.24 -17.57
N PHE A 42 37.42 -1.35 -16.94
CA PHE A 42 37.13 -0.90 -15.57
C PHE A 42 35.80 -0.14 -15.47
N THR A 43 35.55 0.77 -16.42
CA THR A 43 34.27 1.52 -16.46
C THR A 43 33.10 0.61 -16.71
N GLY A 44 33.24 -0.38 -17.62
CA GLY A 44 32.22 -1.38 -17.89
C GLY A 44 31.93 -2.28 -16.69
N ALA A 45 32.95 -2.71 -15.97
CA ALA A 45 32.81 -3.49 -14.73
C ALA A 45 32.15 -2.67 -13.62
N ALA A 46 32.56 -1.41 -13.45
CA ALA A 46 31.96 -0.52 -12.47
C ALA A 46 30.49 -0.22 -12.79
N TRP A 47 30.15 0.00 -14.05
CA TRP A 47 28.76 0.17 -14.48
C TRP A 47 27.92 -1.08 -14.25
N TYR A 48 28.43 -2.27 -14.59
CA TYR A 48 27.75 -3.53 -14.40
C TYR A 48 27.45 -3.79 -12.91
N THR A 49 28.45 -3.64 -12.04
CA THR A 49 28.27 -3.81 -10.59
C THR A 49 27.32 -2.79 -10.00
N SER A 50 27.45 -1.52 -10.42
CA SER A 50 26.56 -0.44 -9.98
C SER A 50 25.08 -0.72 -10.36
N ASN A 51 24.86 -1.18 -11.60
CA ASN A 51 23.51 -1.49 -12.08
C ASN A 51 22.88 -2.68 -11.33
N GLN A 52 23.68 -3.71 -11.04
CA GLN A 52 23.24 -4.83 -10.20
C GLN A 52 22.86 -4.37 -8.78
N PHE A 53 23.69 -3.52 -8.16
CA PHE A 53 23.40 -2.97 -6.84
C PHE A 53 22.14 -2.11 -6.80
N VAL A 54 21.93 -1.27 -7.82
CA VAL A 54 20.75 -0.40 -7.91
C VAL A 54 19.48 -1.24 -8.04
N ASN A 55 19.47 -2.26 -8.90
CA ASN A 55 18.30 -3.11 -9.11
C ASN A 55 18.00 -3.98 -7.88
N ALA A 56 18.99 -4.60 -7.27
CA ALA A 56 18.80 -5.39 -6.05
C ALA A 56 18.28 -4.54 -4.88
N ASN A 57 18.81 -3.31 -4.72
CA ASN A 57 18.31 -2.40 -3.71
C ASN A 57 16.89 -1.87 -3.99
N ALA A 58 16.52 -1.71 -5.26
CA ALA A 58 15.17 -1.29 -5.64
C ALA A 58 14.15 -2.40 -5.30
N GLU A 59 14.46 -3.65 -5.61
CA GLU A 59 13.63 -4.82 -5.29
C GLU A 59 13.48 -5.01 -3.78
N ALA A 60 14.58 -4.97 -3.04
CA ALA A 60 14.54 -5.06 -1.58
C ALA A 60 13.74 -3.93 -0.92
N ARG A 61 13.84 -2.70 -1.43
CA ARG A 61 13.02 -1.57 -0.95
C ARG A 61 11.55 -1.79 -1.24
N PHE A 62 11.21 -2.32 -2.41
CA PHE A 62 9.83 -2.62 -2.77
C PHE A 62 9.25 -3.70 -1.85
N GLU A 63 9.94 -4.82 -1.66
CA GLU A 63 9.50 -5.89 -0.78
C GLU A 63 9.33 -5.41 0.68
N ASN A 64 10.29 -4.64 1.19
CA ASN A 64 10.19 -4.04 2.53
C ASN A 64 8.97 -3.12 2.64
N ARG A 65 8.70 -2.32 1.59
CA ARG A 65 7.54 -1.42 1.58
C ARG A 65 6.22 -2.18 1.52
N VAL A 66 6.14 -3.25 0.73
CA VAL A 66 4.95 -4.13 0.69
C VAL A 66 4.71 -4.77 2.05
N THR A 67 5.75 -5.28 2.69
CA THR A 67 5.68 -5.89 4.02
C THR A 67 5.20 -4.87 5.07
N GLU A 68 5.78 -3.66 5.07
CA GLU A 68 5.39 -2.56 5.97
C GLU A 68 3.91 -2.18 5.80
N ILE A 69 3.46 -2.00 4.54
CA ILE A 69 2.06 -1.65 4.24
C ILE A 69 1.13 -2.78 4.67
N THR A 70 1.48 -4.03 4.38
CA THR A 70 0.68 -5.19 4.75
C THR A 70 0.55 -5.32 6.28
N ALA A 71 1.65 -5.15 7.00
CA ALA A 71 1.64 -5.13 8.47
C ALA A 71 0.78 -3.98 9.03
N ALA A 72 0.87 -2.79 8.44
CA ALA A 72 0.05 -1.64 8.84
C ALA A 72 -1.45 -1.88 8.59
N ILE A 73 -1.82 -2.56 7.49
CA ILE A 73 -3.21 -2.94 7.21
C ILE A 73 -3.71 -3.96 8.26
N HIS A 74 -2.94 -5.02 8.54
CA HIS A 74 -3.31 -6.02 9.55
C HIS A 74 -3.46 -5.39 10.93
N GLN A 75 -2.54 -4.54 11.33
CA GLN A 75 -2.62 -3.82 12.60
C GLN A 75 -3.88 -2.95 12.68
N ARG A 76 -4.24 -2.26 11.58
CA ARG A 76 -5.45 -1.44 11.53
C ARG A 76 -6.71 -2.29 11.59
N MET A 77 -6.75 -3.45 10.94
CA MET A 77 -7.88 -4.39 11.04
C MET A 77 -8.06 -4.92 12.45
N PHE A 78 -6.95 -5.30 13.11
CA PHE A 78 -6.99 -5.70 14.52
C PHE A 78 -7.56 -4.62 15.44
N ILE A 79 -7.15 -3.37 15.24
CA ILE A 79 -7.66 -2.22 15.99
C ILE A 79 -9.19 -2.06 15.78
N TYR A 80 -9.68 -2.20 14.54
CA TYR A 80 -11.11 -2.11 14.26
C TYR A 80 -11.91 -3.24 14.91
N GLU A 81 -11.35 -4.44 14.95
CA GLU A 81 -11.92 -5.57 15.66
C GLU A 81 -12.05 -5.28 17.17
N GLN A 82 -11.04 -4.69 17.81
CA GLN A 82 -11.11 -4.30 19.23
C GLN A 82 -12.23 -3.29 19.50
N VAL A 83 -12.47 -2.34 18.61
CA VAL A 83 -13.58 -1.39 18.73
C VAL A 83 -14.93 -2.11 18.67
N LEU A 84 -15.06 -3.11 17.79
CA LEU A 84 -16.28 -3.94 17.70
C LEU A 84 -16.50 -4.80 18.96
N TRP A 85 -15.44 -5.40 19.50
CA TRP A 85 -15.51 -6.11 20.78
C TRP A 85 -15.90 -5.20 21.95
N GLY A 86 -15.45 -3.95 21.93
CA GLY A 86 -15.93 -2.92 22.86
C GLY A 86 -17.43 -2.71 22.77
N GLY A 87 -17.99 -2.68 21.55
CA GLY A 87 -19.43 -2.62 21.31
C GLY A 87 -20.20 -3.85 21.84
N VAL A 88 -19.64 -5.05 21.62
CA VAL A 88 -20.22 -6.29 22.17
C VAL A 88 -20.25 -6.22 23.71
N GLY A 89 -19.13 -5.85 24.34
CA GLY A 89 -19.07 -5.67 25.80
C GLY A 89 -20.07 -4.66 26.32
N PHE A 90 -20.25 -3.55 25.60
CA PHE A 90 -21.26 -2.51 25.95
C PHE A 90 -22.69 -3.08 25.95
N PHE A 91 -23.09 -3.78 24.88
CA PHE A 91 -24.43 -4.38 24.81
C PHE A 91 -24.64 -5.49 25.86
N ASN A 92 -23.59 -6.19 26.25
CA ASN A 92 -23.69 -7.19 27.34
C ASN A 92 -23.79 -6.58 28.73
N ALA A 93 -23.27 -5.37 28.92
CA ALA A 93 -23.25 -4.69 30.22
C ALA A 93 -24.46 -3.80 30.47
N VAL A 94 -25.16 -3.35 29.43
CA VAL A 94 -26.26 -2.39 29.49
C VAL A 94 -27.58 -3.08 29.12
N GLU A 95 -28.51 -3.17 30.05
CA GLU A 95 -29.79 -3.88 29.83
C GLU A 95 -30.67 -3.23 28.75
N ASN A 96 -30.69 -1.90 28.69
CA ASN A 96 -31.53 -1.15 27.75
C ASN A 96 -30.67 -0.14 26.98
N VAL A 97 -30.32 -0.48 25.76
CA VAL A 97 -29.58 0.40 24.85
C VAL A 97 -30.58 1.13 23.96
N ASP A 98 -30.82 2.41 24.24
CA ASP A 98 -31.53 3.32 23.34
C ASP A 98 -30.56 4.15 22.50
N ARG A 99 -31.09 5.01 21.61
CA ARG A 99 -30.27 5.87 20.72
C ARG A 99 -29.37 6.84 21.47
N LYS A 100 -29.84 7.34 22.63
CA LYS A 100 -29.05 8.26 23.42
C LYS A 100 -27.89 7.55 24.09
N VAL A 101 -28.14 6.42 24.71
CA VAL A 101 -27.13 5.60 25.38
C VAL A 101 -26.08 5.09 24.36
N TRP A 102 -26.52 4.69 23.16
CA TRP A 102 -25.61 4.33 22.07
C TRP A 102 -24.73 5.51 21.62
N ARG A 103 -25.33 6.67 21.44
CA ARG A 103 -24.61 7.90 21.07
C ARG A 103 -23.59 8.28 22.13
N ASP A 104 -23.97 8.30 23.40
CA ASP A 104 -23.09 8.63 24.51
C ASP A 104 -21.87 7.68 24.57
N TYR A 105 -22.10 6.38 24.32
CA TYR A 105 -21.02 5.40 24.19
C TYR A 105 -20.08 5.72 23.05
N VAL A 106 -20.60 5.93 21.83
CA VAL A 106 -19.75 6.20 20.65
C VAL A 106 -19.02 7.54 20.77
N ASP A 107 -19.65 8.56 21.33
CA ASP A 107 -19.03 9.87 21.60
C ASP A 107 -17.86 9.73 22.60
N ALA A 108 -18.00 8.85 23.60
CA ALA A 108 -16.93 8.56 24.55
C ALA A 108 -15.69 7.89 23.90
N LEU A 109 -15.87 7.16 22.80
CA LEU A 109 -14.77 6.56 22.05
C LEU A 109 -13.91 7.60 21.32
N LYS A 110 -14.43 8.81 21.05
CA LYS A 110 -13.73 9.90 20.32
C LYS A 110 -13.10 9.41 19.02
N LEU A 111 -13.93 8.84 18.15
CA LEU A 111 -13.51 8.12 16.95
C LEU A 111 -12.52 8.90 16.09
N GLU A 112 -12.77 10.19 15.85
CA GLU A 112 -11.91 11.04 15.02
C GLU A 112 -10.50 11.20 15.59
N GLN A 113 -10.37 11.19 16.93
CA GLN A 113 -9.10 11.44 17.61
C GLN A 113 -8.28 10.16 17.76
N HIS A 114 -8.93 9.06 18.16
CA HIS A 114 -8.25 7.83 18.53
C HIS A 114 -8.25 6.76 17.42
N TRP A 115 -9.24 6.84 16.50
CA TRP A 115 -9.48 5.79 15.52
C TRP A 115 -9.55 6.33 14.09
N PRO A 116 -8.49 6.97 13.58
CA PRO A 116 -8.51 7.60 12.26
C PRO A 116 -8.83 6.55 11.18
N GLY A 117 -9.85 6.86 10.37
CA GLY A 117 -10.35 5.97 9.32
C GLY A 117 -11.65 5.24 9.67
N ILE A 118 -12.09 5.21 10.93
CA ILE A 118 -13.45 4.82 11.30
C ILE A 118 -14.37 6.02 11.08
N GLN A 119 -15.27 5.90 10.12
CA GLN A 119 -16.23 6.97 9.80
C GLN A 119 -17.43 6.96 10.76
N GLY A 120 -17.76 5.81 11.31
CA GLY A 120 -18.85 5.64 12.25
C GLY A 120 -18.98 4.20 12.69
N ILE A 121 -19.69 4.01 13.80
CA ILE A 121 -20.04 2.71 14.35
C ILE A 121 -21.55 2.57 14.32
N GLY A 122 -22.04 1.46 13.77
CA GLY A 122 -23.45 1.15 13.69
C GLY A 122 -23.81 -0.17 14.35
N PHE A 123 -25.06 -0.28 14.71
CA PHE A 123 -25.66 -1.53 15.19
C PHE A 123 -26.84 -1.88 14.29
N SER A 124 -26.89 -3.13 13.87
CA SER A 124 -27.99 -3.69 13.08
C SER A 124 -28.67 -4.81 13.82
N VAL A 125 -29.98 -4.90 13.66
CA VAL A 125 -30.80 -5.94 14.25
C VAL A 125 -31.28 -6.90 13.18
N PRO A 126 -31.40 -8.21 13.50
CA PRO A 126 -32.10 -9.14 12.65
C PRO A 126 -33.59 -8.84 12.68
N VAL A 127 -34.23 -8.85 11.51
CA VAL A 127 -35.66 -8.61 11.33
C VAL A 127 -36.22 -9.68 10.43
N THR A 128 -37.25 -10.37 10.86
CA THR A 128 -37.97 -11.38 10.03
C THR A 128 -38.91 -10.69 9.05
N PRO A 129 -39.33 -11.37 7.96
CA PRO A 129 -40.33 -10.82 7.03
C PRO A 129 -41.63 -10.38 7.72
N GLU A 130 -42.06 -11.15 8.71
CA GLU A 130 -43.28 -10.93 9.48
C GLU A 130 -43.18 -9.69 10.37
N GLU A 131 -42.02 -9.48 10.97
CA GLU A 131 -41.74 -8.33 11.87
C GLU A 131 -41.40 -7.04 11.12
N LYS A 132 -41.11 -7.10 9.82
CA LYS A 132 -40.65 -5.94 9.04
C LYS A 132 -41.57 -4.75 9.15
N GLY A 133 -42.89 -4.97 9.10
CA GLY A 133 -43.88 -3.90 9.18
C GLY A 133 -43.88 -3.19 10.53
N SER A 134 -43.94 -3.96 11.62
CA SER A 134 -43.94 -3.48 12.99
C SER A 134 -42.60 -2.80 13.34
N HIS A 135 -41.47 -3.38 12.90
CA HIS A 135 -40.16 -2.78 13.06
C HIS A 135 -40.05 -1.37 12.41
N ILE A 136 -40.51 -1.25 11.17
CA ILE A 136 -40.51 0.06 10.47
C ILE A 136 -41.40 1.05 11.21
N ALA A 137 -42.58 0.64 11.67
CA ALA A 137 -43.49 1.51 12.43
C ALA A 137 -42.85 1.98 13.73
N ALA A 138 -42.25 1.08 14.50
CA ALA A 138 -41.57 1.42 15.75
C ALA A 138 -40.48 2.48 15.58
N ILE A 139 -39.60 2.32 14.57
CA ILE A 139 -38.55 3.29 14.31
C ILE A 139 -39.10 4.65 13.82
N ARG A 140 -40.22 4.64 13.10
CA ARG A 140 -40.90 5.89 12.69
C ARG A 140 -41.50 6.63 13.88
N ASP A 141 -42.05 5.91 14.82
CA ASP A 141 -42.60 6.47 16.05
C ASP A 141 -41.51 7.07 16.97
N GLU A 142 -40.27 6.60 16.87
CA GLU A 142 -39.10 7.22 17.49
C GLU A 142 -38.69 8.57 16.87
N GLY A 143 -39.41 9.06 15.85
CA GLY A 143 -39.17 10.36 15.21
C GLY A 143 -38.41 10.28 13.86
N PHE A 144 -38.39 9.11 13.23
CA PHE A 144 -37.78 8.91 11.90
C PHE A 144 -38.84 8.54 10.83
N PRO A 145 -39.76 9.45 10.47
CA PRO A 145 -40.90 9.13 9.60
C PRO A 145 -40.51 8.60 8.20
N GLN A 146 -39.28 8.85 7.75
CA GLN A 146 -38.75 8.38 6.45
C GLN A 146 -38.03 7.03 6.55
N TYR A 147 -37.97 6.42 7.76
CA TYR A 147 -37.27 5.15 7.91
C TYR A 147 -37.94 4.04 7.12
N THR A 148 -37.10 3.27 6.43
CA THR A 148 -37.47 2.03 5.74
C THR A 148 -36.27 1.12 5.62
N ILE A 149 -36.49 -0.18 5.50
CA ILE A 149 -35.42 -1.15 5.21
C ILE A 149 -35.13 -1.09 3.71
N LYS A 150 -33.86 -0.82 3.38
CA LYS A 150 -33.38 -0.67 1.98
C LYS A 150 -32.14 -1.51 1.71
N PRO A 151 -31.91 -2.01 0.48
CA PRO A 151 -32.80 -1.84 -0.68
C PRO A 151 -34.14 -2.58 -0.54
N ALA A 152 -35.15 -2.11 -1.25
CA ALA A 152 -36.45 -2.75 -1.27
C ALA A 152 -36.34 -4.19 -1.82
N GLY A 153 -37.27 -5.06 -1.46
CA GLY A 153 -37.33 -6.46 -1.87
C GLY A 153 -37.75 -7.37 -0.74
N GLN A 154 -38.25 -8.55 -1.10
CA GLN A 154 -38.54 -9.62 -0.16
C GLN A 154 -37.28 -10.48 0.04
N ARG A 155 -37.01 -10.87 1.27
CA ARG A 155 -35.91 -11.72 1.70
C ARG A 155 -36.39 -12.58 2.87
N ASP A 156 -35.74 -13.70 3.08
CA ASP A 156 -36.05 -14.62 4.18
C ASP A 156 -35.69 -14.01 5.55
N ALA A 157 -34.75 -13.05 5.58
CA ALA A 157 -34.40 -12.28 6.75
C ALA A 157 -33.69 -10.99 6.35
N TYR A 158 -33.71 -10.01 7.23
CA TYR A 158 -33.05 -8.71 7.06
C TYR A 158 -32.10 -8.48 8.24
N SER A 159 -31.06 -7.67 8.03
CA SER A 159 -30.21 -7.11 9.10
C SER A 159 -30.16 -5.59 8.95
N ALA A 160 -31.11 -4.93 9.59
CA ALA A 160 -31.35 -3.50 9.40
C ALA A 160 -30.52 -2.65 10.37
N ILE A 161 -29.77 -1.67 9.85
CA ILE A 161 -29.05 -0.70 10.69
C ILE A 161 -30.04 0.21 11.36
N ILE A 162 -30.07 0.21 12.71
CA ILE A 162 -30.96 1.02 13.54
C ILE A 162 -30.23 2.10 14.32
N TYR A 163 -28.99 1.85 14.74
CA TYR A 163 -28.13 2.85 15.36
C TYR A 163 -26.90 3.08 14.49
N LEU A 164 -26.46 4.33 14.41
CA LEU A 164 -25.27 4.71 13.63
C LEU A 164 -24.78 6.07 14.12
N GLU A 165 -23.58 6.11 14.65
CA GLU A 165 -22.98 7.35 15.16
C GLU A 165 -21.54 7.53 14.62
N PRO A 166 -21.15 8.79 14.36
CA PRO A 166 -21.95 10.01 14.41
C PRO A 166 -23.07 10.01 13.36
N PHE A 167 -24.25 10.49 13.74
CA PHE A 167 -25.43 10.51 12.85
C PHE A 167 -25.40 11.72 11.91
N ASP A 168 -24.30 11.85 11.15
CA ASP A 168 -24.06 12.93 10.20
C ASP A 168 -24.72 12.66 8.83
N TRP A 169 -24.55 13.61 7.87
CA TRP A 169 -25.13 13.52 6.54
C TRP A 169 -24.64 12.31 5.73
N ARG A 170 -23.42 11.82 5.99
CA ARG A 170 -22.85 10.65 5.32
C ARG A 170 -23.47 9.37 5.87
N ASN A 171 -23.47 9.25 7.18
CA ASN A 171 -23.90 8.06 7.89
C ASN A 171 -25.41 7.86 7.81
N LYS A 172 -26.21 8.95 7.79
CA LYS A 172 -27.68 8.91 7.57
C LYS A 172 -28.07 8.09 6.34
N ARG A 173 -27.22 8.02 5.31
CA ARG A 173 -27.49 7.22 4.11
C ARG A 173 -27.54 5.74 4.38
N ALA A 174 -26.82 5.26 5.39
CA ALA A 174 -26.79 3.85 5.77
C ALA A 174 -27.87 3.48 6.79
N PHE A 175 -28.58 4.45 7.37
CA PHE A 175 -29.70 4.19 8.29
C PHE A 175 -30.82 3.45 7.60
N GLY A 176 -31.23 2.28 8.15
CA GLY A 176 -32.18 1.35 7.53
C GLY A 176 -31.58 0.47 6.43
N TYR A 177 -30.26 0.54 6.17
CA TYR A 177 -29.65 -0.36 5.20
C TYR A 177 -29.65 -1.79 5.73
N ASP A 178 -30.12 -2.73 4.89
CA ASP A 178 -30.08 -4.14 5.15
C ASP A 178 -28.70 -4.72 4.80
N MET A 179 -27.92 -5.02 5.82
CA MET A 179 -26.56 -5.57 5.68
C MET A 179 -26.54 -6.91 4.95
N TRP A 180 -27.62 -7.69 5.04
CA TRP A 180 -27.74 -8.98 4.36
C TRP A 180 -28.15 -8.89 2.88
N SER A 181 -28.50 -7.69 2.42
CA SER A 181 -28.75 -7.46 0.99
C SER A 181 -27.50 -7.62 0.12
N ASN A 182 -26.31 -7.56 0.70
CA ASN A 182 -25.03 -7.80 0.05
C ASN A 182 -24.49 -9.18 0.44
N ASP A 183 -24.23 -10.03 -0.55
CA ASP A 183 -23.83 -11.44 -0.34
C ASP A 183 -22.53 -11.60 0.45
N MET A 184 -21.53 -10.75 0.18
CA MET A 184 -20.25 -10.81 0.90
C MET A 184 -20.42 -10.46 2.38
N ARG A 185 -21.20 -9.41 2.68
CA ARG A 185 -21.51 -9.03 4.06
C ARG A 185 -22.32 -10.08 4.76
N ARG A 186 -23.34 -10.64 4.11
CA ARG A 186 -24.16 -11.73 4.64
C ARG A 186 -23.31 -12.93 5.02
N GLN A 187 -22.42 -13.37 4.15
CA GLN A 187 -21.50 -14.48 4.44
C GLN A 187 -20.60 -14.19 5.64
N ALA A 188 -20.02 -13.01 5.71
CA ALA A 188 -19.15 -12.61 6.83
C ALA A 188 -19.93 -12.54 8.17
N MET A 189 -21.11 -11.93 8.16
CA MET A 189 -21.97 -11.81 9.36
C MET A 189 -22.52 -13.17 9.80
N THR A 190 -22.90 -14.03 8.85
CA THR A 190 -23.33 -15.41 9.17
C THR A 190 -22.19 -16.19 9.80
N ARG A 191 -20.97 -16.09 9.23
CA ARG A 191 -19.80 -16.74 9.83
C ARG A 191 -19.55 -16.23 11.25
N ALA A 192 -19.54 -14.91 11.46
CA ALA A 192 -19.33 -14.33 12.79
C ALA A 192 -20.38 -14.79 13.80
N ARG A 193 -21.66 -14.89 13.40
CA ARG A 193 -22.72 -15.42 14.25
C ARG A 193 -22.51 -16.89 14.62
N ASP A 194 -22.09 -17.72 13.67
CA ASP A 194 -22.02 -19.18 13.82
C ASP A 194 -20.72 -19.64 14.49
N THR A 195 -19.67 -18.82 14.48
CA THR A 195 -18.35 -19.16 15.04
C THR A 195 -17.95 -18.33 16.26
N GLY A 196 -18.69 -17.29 16.61
CA GLY A 196 -18.38 -16.37 17.72
C GLY A 196 -17.35 -15.36 17.29
#